data_dddcb035afce3dfac13b9cbc8a2e2696
#
_entry.id   dddcb035afce3dfac13b9cbc8a2e2696
#
_cell.length_a   1.000
_cell.length_b   1.000
_cell.length_c   1.000
_cell.angle_alpha   90.00
_cell.angle_beta   90.00
_cell.angle_gamma   90.00
#
_symmetry.space_group_name_H-M   'P 1'
#
loop_
_entity.id
_entity.type
_entity.pdbx_description
1 polymer ?
#
loop_
_entity_poly.entity_id
_entity_poly.type
_entity_poly.pdbx_seq_one_letter_code
_entity_poly.pdbx_strand_id
1 'polypeptide(L)'
;MTAEPEVRTLREVVLDQLGTAESRAYKMWLPPLTNPVPLNELIARDRRQPLRFALGIMDEPRRHLQDVWGVDVSGAGGNIGIGGAPQTGKSTLLQTMVMSAAATHSPRNVQFY
;
A
#
# COMPACT_ATOMS: atom_id res chain seq x y z
N MET A 1 14.97 -47.80 23.54
CA MET A 1 14.14 -47.19 22.50
C MET A 1 15.11 -46.38 21.63
N THR A 2 15.70 -47.02 20.64
CA THR A 2 16.69 -46.45 19.72
C THR A 2 15.91 -45.69 18.64
N ALA A 3 16.08 -44.37 18.59
CA ALA A 3 15.54 -43.56 17.50
C ALA A 3 16.27 -43.98 16.19
N GLU A 4 15.50 -44.41 15.20
CA GLU A 4 16.01 -44.62 13.87
C GLU A 4 16.57 -43.30 13.33
N PRO A 5 17.73 -43.31 12.64
CA PRO A 5 18.27 -42.11 12.02
C PRO A 5 17.29 -41.68 10.92
N GLU A 6 16.77 -40.49 11.05
CA GLU A 6 15.89 -39.84 10.05
C GLU A 6 16.72 -39.68 8.76
N VAL A 7 16.40 -40.50 7.76
CA VAL A 7 17.11 -40.51 6.47
C VAL A 7 16.63 -39.27 5.69
N ARG A 8 17.39 -38.20 5.73
CA ARG A 8 17.13 -37.00 4.94
C ARG A 8 17.34 -37.29 3.45
N THR A 9 16.41 -36.87 2.64
CA THR A 9 16.53 -36.99 1.18
C THR A 9 17.59 -36.02 0.65
N LEU A 10 18.20 -36.34 -0.49
CA LEU A 10 19.16 -35.46 -1.18
C LEU A 10 18.54 -34.08 -1.45
N ARG A 11 17.25 -34.06 -1.79
CA ARG A 11 16.50 -32.82 -1.98
C ARG A 11 16.50 -31.93 -0.73
N GLU A 12 16.25 -32.51 0.44
CA GLU A 12 16.21 -31.75 1.71
C GLU A 12 17.60 -31.21 2.06
N VAL A 13 18.66 -31.98 1.84
CA VAL A 13 20.02 -31.51 2.08
C VAL A 13 20.40 -30.37 1.13
N VAL A 14 20.05 -30.47 -0.16
CA VAL A 14 20.31 -29.42 -1.15
C VAL A 14 19.54 -28.16 -0.85
N LEU A 15 18.25 -28.27 -0.47
CA LEU A 15 17.44 -27.11 -0.10
C LEU A 15 17.95 -26.38 1.15
N ASP A 16 18.43 -27.13 2.12
CA ASP A 16 19.04 -26.59 3.35
C ASP A 16 20.33 -25.81 3.04
N GLN A 17 21.17 -26.36 2.20
CA GLN A 17 22.41 -25.69 1.74
C GLN A 17 22.11 -24.44 0.89
N LEU A 18 21.11 -24.48 0.02
CA LEU A 18 20.70 -23.32 -0.78
C LEU A 18 20.05 -22.23 0.09
N GLY A 19 19.34 -22.61 1.15
CA GLY A 19 18.72 -21.67 2.10
C GLY A 19 19.74 -20.85 2.90
N THR A 20 20.98 -21.37 3.04
CA THR A 20 22.09 -20.68 3.72
C THR A 20 22.95 -19.84 2.76
N ALA A 21 22.72 -19.92 1.45
CA ALA A 21 23.46 -19.13 0.48
C ALA A 21 23.16 -17.64 0.63
N GLU A 22 24.18 -16.80 0.67
CA GLU A 22 24.05 -15.33 0.77
C GLU A 22 23.33 -14.71 -0.43
N SER A 23 23.35 -15.37 -1.59
CA SER A 23 22.66 -14.93 -2.79
C SER A 23 21.18 -15.29 -2.72
N ARG A 24 20.36 -14.34 -2.29
CA ARG A 24 18.91 -14.46 -2.39
C ARG A 24 18.48 -14.24 -3.83
N ALA A 25 17.64 -15.13 -4.34
CA ALA A 25 17.00 -14.93 -5.64
C ALA A 25 16.32 -13.55 -5.69
N TYR A 26 16.43 -12.90 -6.84
CA TYR A 26 15.76 -11.62 -7.08
C TYR A 26 14.26 -11.78 -6.85
N LYS A 27 13.70 -10.99 -5.93
CA LYS A 27 12.26 -10.99 -5.67
C LYS A 27 11.57 -10.25 -6.81
N MET A 28 10.88 -11.00 -7.67
CA MET A 28 10.13 -10.43 -8.79
C MET A 28 8.91 -9.60 -8.36
N TRP A 29 8.50 -9.72 -7.09
CA TRP A 29 7.34 -9.03 -6.53
C TRP A 29 7.73 -8.30 -5.25
N LEU A 30 7.19 -7.10 -5.10
CA LEU A 30 7.23 -6.42 -3.81
C LEU A 30 6.38 -7.19 -2.79
N PRO A 31 6.69 -7.10 -1.48
CA PRO A 31 5.84 -7.72 -0.46
C PRO A 31 4.41 -7.16 -0.55
N PRO A 32 3.38 -8.02 -0.34
CA PRO A 32 2.00 -7.58 -0.39
C PRO A 32 1.72 -6.49 0.66
N LEU A 33 0.80 -5.59 0.35
CA LEU A 33 0.32 -4.56 1.28
C LEU A 33 -0.57 -5.20 2.35
N THR A 34 0.04 -5.71 3.41
CA THR A 34 -0.67 -6.43 4.50
C THR A 34 -1.03 -5.54 5.67
N ASN A 35 -0.31 -4.44 5.86
CA ASN A 35 -0.50 -3.55 7.00
C ASN A 35 -1.17 -2.24 6.59
N PRO A 36 -2.11 -1.73 7.40
CA PRO A 36 -2.65 -0.40 7.19
C PRO A 36 -1.53 0.64 7.35
N VAL A 37 -1.51 1.63 6.46
CA VAL A 37 -0.53 2.73 6.51
C VAL A 37 -1.19 3.95 7.14
N PRO A 38 -0.62 4.55 8.18
CA PRO A 38 -1.14 5.75 8.80
C PRO A 38 -1.21 6.92 7.80
N LEU A 39 -2.28 7.73 7.87
CA LEU A 39 -2.51 8.84 6.95
C LEU A 39 -1.38 9.89 6.97
N ASN A 40 -0.82 10.18 8.14
CA ASN A 40 0.31 11.10 8.28
C ASN A 40 1.55 10.62 7.50
N GLU A 41 1.80 9.32 7.47
CA GLU A 41 2.89 8.75 6.69
C GLU A 41 2.61 8.87 5.19
N LEU A 42 1.39 8.60 4.74
CA LEU A 42 0.98 8.80 3.35
C LEU A 42 1.17 10.25 2.91
N ILE A 43 0.71 11.20 3.72
CA ILE A 43 0.83 12.64 3.44
C ILE A 43 2.31 13.07 3.38
N ALA A 44 3.17 12.51 4.23
CA ALA A 44 4.60 12.83 4.22
C ALA A 44 5.31 12.30 2.97
N ARG A 45 4.83 11.19 2.40
CA ARG A 45 5.38 10.55 1.18
C ARG A 45 4.78 11.09 -0.10
N ASP A 46 3.57 11.68 -0.04
CA ASP A 46 2.87 12.17 -1.24
C ASP A 46 3.56 13.41 -1.82
N ARG A 47 3.55 13.48 -3.13
CA ARG A 47 3.97 14.70 -3.85
C ARG A 47 2.90 15.75 -3.66
N ARG A 48 3.22 16.79 -2.89
CA ARG A 48 2.29 17.90 -2.64
C ARG A 48 1.93 18.57 -3.96
N GLN A 49 0.69 18.37 -4.37
CA GLN A 49 0.09 19.04 -5.52
C GLN A 49 -1.18 19.78 -5.06
N PRO A 50 -1.51 20.92 -5.64
CA PRO A 50 -2.77 21.61 -5.34
C PRO A 50 -3.95 20.68 -5.61
N LEU A 51 -4.90 20.60 -4.66
CA LEU A 51 -6.14 19.82 -4.76
C LEU A 51 -5.93 18.30 -5.01
N ARG A 52 -4.78 17.76 -4.59
CA ARG A 52 -4.52 16.32 -4.54
C ARG A 52 -4.58 15.82 -3.10
N PHE A 53 -5.30 14.74 -2.87
CA PHE A 53 -5.48 14.13 -1.55
C PHE A 53 -4.95 12.71 -1.53
N ALA A 54 -3.98 12.42 -0.66
CA ALA A 54 -3.45 11.08 -0.45
C ALA A 54 -4.50 10.20 0.25
N LEU A 55 -4.74 9.00 -0.25
CA LEU A 55 -5.79 8.09 0.24
C LEU A 55 -5.28 6.70 0.59
N GLY A 56 -4.17 6.27 0.04
CA GLY A 56 -3.65 4.93 0.24
C GLY A 56 -2.34 4.68 -0.51
N ILE A 57 -1.99 3.41 -0.65
CA ILE A 57 -0.86 2.96 -1.46
C ILE A 57 -1.40 2.14 -2.63
N MET A 58 -0.90 2.42 -3.82
CA MET A 58 -1.14 1.66 -5.02
C MET A 58 0.04 0.72 -5.26
N ASP A 59 -0.26 -0.56 -5.48
CA ASP A 59 0.71 -1.56 -5.87
C ASP A 59 0.67 -1.77 -7.38
N GLU A 60 1.79 -1.49 -8.06
CA GLU A 60 1.98 -1.73 -9.48
C GLU A 60 3.04 -2.83 -9.71
N PRO A 61 2.68 -4.12 -9.63
CA PRO A 61 3.63 -5.23 -9.70
C PRO A 61 4.47 -5.24 -10.98
N ARG A 62 3.87 -4.81 -12.11
CA ARG A 62 4.58 -4.75 -13.41
C ARG A 62 5.71 -3.73 -13.44
N ARG A 63 5.64 -2.71 -12.59
CA ARG A 63 6.65 -1.65 -12.49
C ARG A 63 7.52 -1.78 -11.25
N HIS A 64 7.32 -2.81 -10.44
CA HIS A 64 7.97 -3.00 -9.14
C HIS A 64 7.86 -1.75 -8.25
N LEU A 65 6.67 -1.16 -8.22
CA LEU A 65 6.44 0.12 -7.56
C LEU A 65 5.26 0.01 -6.59
N GLN A 66 5.46 0.50 -5.38
CA GLN A 66 4.42 0.81 -4.41
C GLN A 66 4.51 2.30 -4.10
N ASP A 67 3.53 3.07 -4.57
CA ASP A 67 3.53 4.53 -4.44
C ASP A 67 2.22 5.02 -3.81
N VAL A 68 2.24 6.26 -3.33
CA VAL A 68 1.06 6.88 -2.74
C VAL A 68 -0.02 7.06 -3.80
N TRP A 69 -1.18 6.44 -3.54
CA TRP A 69 -2.37 6.66 -4.33
C TRP A 69 -3.18 7.84 -3.77
N GLY A 70 -3.52 8.75 -4.62
CA GLY A 70 -4.31 9.93 -4.26
C GLY A 70 -5.23 10.34 -5.39
N VAL A 71 -6.20 11.20 -5.05
CA VAL A 71 -7.16 11.75 -5.98
C VAL A 71 -6.83 13.22 -6.22
N ASP A 72 -6.77 13.59 -7.50
CA ASP A 72 -6.60 14.97 -7.95
C ASP A 72 -7.97 15.51 -8.39
N VAL A 73 -8.41 16.58 -7.73
CA VAL A 73 -9.66 17.28 -8.07
C VAL A 73 -9.41 18.64 -8.71
N SER A 74 -8.19 18.88 -9.18
CA SER A 74 -7.87 20.08 -9.95
C SER A 74 -8.46 20.00 -11.36
N GLY A 75 -8.93 21.12 -11.88
CA GLY A 75 -9.40 21.22 -13.27
C GLY A 75 -10.78 20.63 -13.53
N ALA A 76 -11.02 20.17 -14.76
CA ALA A 76 -12.33 19.75 -15.26
C ALA A 76 -12.86 18.44 -14.63
N GLY A 77 -11.99 17.65 -13.98
CA GLY A 77 -12.31 16.36 -13.33
C GLY A 77 -12.72 16.47 -11.85
N GLY A 78 -13.06 17.66 -11.37
CA GLY A 78 -13.21 18.01 -9.96
C GLY A 78 -14.35 17.34 -9.17
N ASN A 79 -15.01 16.30 -9.70
CA ASN A 79 -16.08 15.58 -9.01
C ASN A 79 -15.65 14.12 -8.75
N ILE A 80 -15.91 13.66 -7.52
CA ILE A 80 -15.60 12.30 -7.10
C ILE A 80 -16.89 11.58 -6.71
N GLY A 81 -17.13 10.41 -7.31
CA GLY A 81 -18.20 9.52 -6.92
C GLY A 81 -17.63 8.29 -6.21
N ILE A 82 -18.18 7.94 -5.03
CA ILE A 82 -17.82 6.73 -4.29
C ILE A 82 -19.00 5.78 -4.30
N GLY A 83 -18.87 4.68 -5.02
CA GLY A 83 -19.89 3.63 -5.13
C GLY A 83 -19.45 2.33 -4.45
N GLY A 84 -20.41 1.56 -3.95
CA GLY A 84 -20.16 0.23 -3.38
C GLY A 84 -21.31 -0.30 -2.52
N ALA A 85 -21.28 -1.60 -2.21
CA ALA A 85 -22.24 -2.25 -1.35
C ALA A 85 -22.24 -1.69 0.09
N PRO A 86 -23.25 -1.96 0.92
CA PRO A 86 -23.22 -1.64 2.35
C PRO A 86 -21.96 -2.20 3.02
N GLN A 87 -21.42 -1.47 3.99
CA GLN A 87 -20.27 -1.88 4.82
C GLN A 87 -18.93 -2.12 4.04
N THR A 88 -18.77 -1.56 2.84
CA THR A 88 -17.55 -1.68 2.04
C THR A 88 -16.51 -0.58 2.30
N GLY A 89 -16.67 0.20 3.35
CA GLY A 89 -15.69 1.25 3.72
C GLY A 89 -15.87 2.59 3.01
N LYS A 90 -16.97 2.85 2.31
CA LYS A 90 -17.23 4.14 1.63
C LYS A 90 -17.11 5.36 2.55
N SER A 91 -17.74 5.27 3.73
CA SER A 91 -17.68 6.36 4.72
C SER A 91 -16.27 6.55 5.27
N THR A 92 -15.54 5.47 5.50
CA THR A 92 -14.13 5.51 5.93
C THR A 92 -13.26 6.18 4.88
N LEU A 93 -13.46 5.85 3.60
CA LEU A 93 -12.72 6.48 2.50
C LEU A 93 -13.02 7.97 2.42
N LEU A 94 -14.30 8.37 2.56
CA LEU A 94 -14.70 9.79 2.57
C LEU A 94 -14.06 10.52 3.76
N GLN A 95 -14.07 9.93 4.96
CA GLN A 95 -13.41 10.50 6.14
C GLN A 95 -11.91 10.65 5.93
N THR A 96 -11.25 9.65 5.35
CA THR A 96 -9.82 9.72 5.02
C THR A 96 -9.55 10.86 4.05
N MET A 97 -10.40 11.05 3.03
CA MET A 97 -10.27 12.13 2.07
C MET A 97 -10.42 13.51 2.72
N VAL A 98 -11.44 13.69 3.58
CA VAL A 98 -11.63 14.92 4.35
C VAL A 98 -10.43 15.22 5.24
N MET A 99 -9.93 14.21 5.97
CA MET A 99 -8.76 14.36 6.84
C MET A 99 -7.48 14.67 6.06
N SER A 100 -7.27 14.01 4.92
CA SER A 100 -6.14 14.28 4.02
C SER A 100 -6.20 15.72 3.50
N ALA A 101 -7.35 16.17 3.04
CA ALA A 101 -7.55 17.52 2.55
C ALA A 101 -7.33 18.57 3.65
N ALA A 102 -7.91 18.36 4.84
CA ALA A 102 -7.77 19.28 5.98
C ALA A 102 -6.32 19.38 6.48
N ALA A 103 -5.57 18.28 6.42
CA ALA A 103 -4.17 18.24 6.85
C ALA A 103 -3.20 18.90 5.85
N THR A 104 -3.59 18.99 4.57
CA THR A 104 -2.67 19.41 3.50
C THR A 104 -3.05 20.76 2.85
N HIS A 105 -4.29 21.23 3.04
CA HIS A 105 -4.80 22.42 2.38
C HIS A 105 -5.33 23.45 3.38
N SER A 106 -5.25 24.71 3.01
CA SER A 106 -5.84 25.80 3.79
C SER A 106 -7.36 25.90 3.57
N PRO A 107 -8.11 26.48 4.52
CA PRO A 107 -9.55 26.72 4.37
C PRO A 107 -9.93 27.64 3.19
N ARG A 108 -8.96 28.34 2.61
CA ARG A 108 -9.18 29.15 1.40
C ARG A 108 -9.28 28.27 0.14
N ASN A 109 -8.66 27.10 0.15
CA ASN A 109 -8.59 26.21 -1.01
C ASN A 109 -9.62 25.07 -0.93
N VAL A 110 -9.95 24.60 0.29
CA VAL A 110 -10.88 23.51 0.52
C VAL A 110 -11.82 23.86 1.68
N GLN A 111 -13.10 23.71 1.47
CA GLN A 111 -14.15 23.93 2.47
C GLN A 111 -15.06 22.70 2.53
N PHE A 112 -15.53 22.36 3.72
CA PHE A 112 -16.43 21.24 3.98
C PHE A 112 -17.77 21.77 4.48
N TYR A 113 -18.87 21.23 3.96
CA TYR A 113 -20.24 21.59 4.34
C TYR A 113 -21.02 20.35 4.77
#